data_123021aca012cf5a1f5c889836ecd025
#
_entry.id   123021aca012cf5a1f5c889836ecd025
#
_cell.length_a   1.000
_cell.length_b   1.000
_cell.length_c   1.000
_cell.angle_alpha   90.00
_cell.angle_beta   90.00
_cell.angle_gamma   90.00
#
_symmetry.space_group_name_H-M   'P 1'
#
loop_
_entity.id
_entity.type
_entity.pdbx_description
1 polymer ?
#
loop_
_entity_poly.entity_id
_entity_poly.type
_entity_poly.pdbx_seq_one_letter_code
_entity_poly.pdbx_strand_id
1 'polypeptide(L)'
;MKKYFVIILIFHFFVKLSSQELLPDTKYYSDDGSSYFKFTEQGGVTKGFIWNKKTQNELMIFSLELRYKLRKDAIRWFKNKIFEIKIHTGNPGVYSIFVSVNDGIISNQVNFVMAVDITGSYALVGEEDVYVLDIFKGKKIFYINRNYDNTAIKYLLFDLKETKFLDNGDLVIAYYNLSMEKVYEFLNKNDFMRF
;
A
#
# COMPACT_ATOMS: atom_id res chain seq x y z
N MET A 1 -7.96 24.36 -36.35
CA MET A 1 -6.72 23.65 -35.98
C MET A 1 -6.08 24.06 -34.62
N LYS A 2 -6.59 25.03 -33.86
CA LYS A 2 -5.98 25.47 -32.58
C LYS A 2 -6.47 24.73 -31.30
N LYS A 3 -7.58 23.98 -31.37
CA LYS A 3 -8.16 23.31 -30.18
C LYS A 3 -7.49 21.99 -29.79
N TYR A 4 -6.81 21.32 -30.72
CA TYR A 4 -6.16 20.03 -30.43
C TYR A 4 -4.77 20.16 -29.78
N PHE A 5 -4.11 21.31 -29.92
CA PHE A 5 -2.78 21.54 -29.38
C PHE A 5 -2.79 21.69 -27.83
N VAL A 6 -3.90 22.24 -27.30
CA VAL A 6 -4.04 22.44 -25.83
C VAL A 6 -4.28 21.13 -25.10
N ILE A 7 -5.03 20.19 -25.71
CA ILE A 7 -5.34 18.90 -25.10
C ILE A 7 -4.07 18.02 -24.99
N ILE A 8 -3.21 18.04 -26.01
CA ILE A 8 -1.96 17.26 -26.00
C ILE A 8 -0.98 17.82 -24.95
N LEU A 9 -0.93 19.14 -24.75
CA LEU A 9 -0.07 19.75 -23.73
C LEU A 9 -0.54 19.45 -22.31
N ILE A 10 -1.84 19.43 -22.07
CA ILE A 10 -2.42 19.05 -20.77
C ILE A 10 -2.16 17.58 -20.48
N PHE A 11 -2.29 16.69 -21.47
CA PHE A 11 -2.02 15.26 -21.28
C PHE A 11 -0.53 14.99 -20.99
N HIS A 12 0.40 15.72 -21.62
CA HIS A 12 1.82 15.62 -21.33
C HIS A 12 2.19 16.18 -19.94
N PHE A 13 1.47 17.18 -19.45
CA PHE A 13 1.70 17.74 -18.12
C PHE A 13 1.18 16.81 -17.01
N PHE A 14 0.04 16.15 -17.22
CA PHE A 14 -0.51 15.17 -16.28
C PHE A 14 0.31 13.86 -16.23
N VAL A 15 0.88 13.41 -17.34
CA VAL A 15 1.73 12.21 -17.37
C VAL A 15 3.09 12.47 -16.68
N LYS A 16 3.60 13.69 -16.65
CA LYS A 16 4.84 14.04 -15.94
C LYS A 16 4.70 14.18 -14.43
N LEU A 17 3.49 14.32 -13.88
CA LEU A 17 3.27 14.50 -12.43
C LEU A 17 3.20 13.18 -11.63
N SER A 18 3.17 12.00 -12.27
CA SER A 18 2.78 10.77 -11.58
C SER A 18 3.88 9.72 -11.34
N SER A 19 5.16 9.98 -11.62
CA SER A 19 6.17 8.93 -11.42
C SER A 19 7.57 9.43 -11.11
N GLN A 20 7.71 10.15 -10.00
CA GLN A 20 9.05 10.46 -9.51
C GLN A 20 9.68 9.16 -8.97
N GLU A 21 10.73 8.68 -9.64
CA GLU A 21 11.53 7.56 -9.15
C GLU A 21 12.24 7.95 -7.86
N LEU A 22 12.36 7.00 -6.94
CA LEU A 22 13.22 7.15 -5.78
C LEU A 22 14.68 6.99 -6.23
N LEU A 23 15.58 7.75 -5.63
CA LEU A 23 17.00 7.67 -5.93
C LEU A 23 17.72 6.84 -4.86
N PRO A 24 18.64 5.93 -5.25
CA PRO A 24 19.49 5.21 -4.30
C PRO A 24 20.25 6.19 -3.38
N ASP A 25 20.56 5.74 -2.17
CA ASP A 25 21.29 6.49 -1.14
C ASP A 25 20.63 7.80 -0.67
N THR A 26 19.44 8.13 -1.19
CA THR A 26 18.65 9.28 -0.76
C THR A 26 17.80 8.91 0.45
N LYS A 27 17.72 9.82 1.44
CA LYS A 27 16.89 9.64 2.64
C LYS A 27 15.49 10.20 2.42
N TYR A 28 14.47 9.37 2.64
CA TYR A 28 13.04 9.70 2.54
C TYR A 28 12.45 9.74 3.93
N TYR A 29 12.30 10.93 4.49
CA TYR A 29 11.93 11.14 5.89
C TYR A 29 10.44 10.93 6.13
N SER A 30 10.10 10.50 7.36
CA SER A 30 8.77 10.65 7.94
C SER A 30 8.42 12.13 8.10
N ASP A 31 7.12 12.46 8.24
CA ASP A 31 6.65 13.84 8.29
C ASP A 31 7.26 14.63 9.45
N ASP A 32 7.54 13.97 10.58
CA ASP A 32 8.16 14.55 11.77
C ASP A 32 9.71 14.49 11.76
N GLY A 33 10.31 13.92 10.71
CA GLY A 33 11.76 13.77 10.58
C GLY A 33 12.39 12.80 11.59
N SER A 34 11.60 12.03 12.35
CA SER A 34 12.11 11.10 13.36
C SER A 34 12.68 9.81 12.78
N SER A 35 12.33 9.51 11.55
CA SER A 35 12.75 8.30 10.85
C SER A 35 12.98 8.59 9.37
N TYR A 36 13.72 7.72 8.69
CA TYR A 36 13.83 7.76 7.24
C TYR A 36 13.95 6.36 6.65
N PHE A 37 13.49 6.24 5.42
CA PHE A 37 13.78 5.12 4.53
C PHE A 37 14.91 5.53 3.58
N LYS A 38 15.81 4.60 3.29
CA LYS A 38 16.76 4.68 2.17
C LYS A 38 16.93 3.30 1.54
N PHE A 39 17.45 3.25 0.34
CA PHE A 39 17.87 1.99 -0.28
C PHE A 39 19.18 2.16 -1.02
N THR A 40 19.87 1.06 -1.22
CA THR A 40 21.12 0.97 -1.99
C THR A 40 20.96 -0.01 -3.13
N GLU A 41 21.67 0.19 -4.22
CA GLU A 41 21.71 -0.72 -5.36
C GLU A 41 23.14 -1.14 -5.62
N GLN A 42 23.42 -2.43 -5.60
CA GLN A 42 24.73 -2.98 -5.88
C GLN A 42 24.62 -4.36 -6.53
N GLY A 43 25.26 -4.55 -7.69
CA GLY A 43 25.30 -5.84 -8.38
C GLY A 43 23.90 -6.36 -8.78
N GLY A 44 22.96 -5.47 -9.10
CA GLY A 44 21.58 -5.84 -9.44
C GLY A 44 20.67 -6.10 -8.23
N VAL A 45 21.22 -6.06 -7.00
CA VAL A 45 20.46 -6.25 -5.77
C VAL A 45 20.13 -4.91 -5.14
N THR A 46 18.86 -4.69 -4.81
CA THR A 46 18.36 -3.54 -4.06
C THR A 46 18.15 -3.94 -2.59
N LYS A 47 18.75 -3.18 -1.68
CA LYS A 47 18.56 -3.35 -0.23
C LYS A 47 17.89 -2.14 0.36
N GLY A 48 16.76 -2.33 1.03
CA GLY A 48 16.00 -1.26 1.69
C GLY A 48 16.25 -1.24 3.19
N PHE A 49 16.37 -0.02 3.75
CA PHE A 49 16.69 0.20 5.16
C PHE A 49 15.77 1.27 5.76
N ILE A 50 15.39 1.05 7.00
CA ILE A 50 14.73 2.05 7.87
C ILE A 50 15.68 2.42 8.99
N TRP A 51 15.82 3.72 9.22
CA TRP A 51 16.50 4.26 10.38
C TRP A 51 15.52 5.00 11.28
N ASN A 52 15.70 4.90 12.60
CA ASN A 52 14.88 5.58 13.58
C ASN A 52 15.77 6.33 14.58
N LYS A 53 15.47 7.61 14.83
CA LYS A 53 16.21 8.50 15.73
C LYS A 53 16.20 8.02 17.19
N LYS A 54 15.11 7.40 17.64
CA LYS A 54 14.97 6.93 19.03
C LYS A 54 15.86 5.73 19.31
N THR A 55 15.93 4.78 18.39
CA THR A 55 16.74 3.56 18.55
C THR A 55 18.16 3.73 18.04
N GLN A 56 18.41 4.74 17.21
CA GLN A 56 19.66 4.99 16.47
C GLN A 56 20.15 3.79 15.65
N ASN A 57 19.24 2.84 15.36
CA ASN A 57 19.54 1.62 14.61
C ASN A 57 19.02 1.75 13.17
N GLU A 58 19.76 1.14 12.26
CA GLU A 58 19.34 0.94 10.89
C GLU A 58 18.88 -0.52 10.73
N LEU A 59 17.63 -0.71 10.29
CA LEU A 59 17.01 -2.01 10.10
C LEU A 59 16.92 -2.29 8.60
N MET A 60 17.52 -3.38 8.12
CA MET A 60 17.33 -3.86 6.76
C MET A 60 15.96 -4.52 6.65
N ILE A 61 15.11 -4.02 5.74
CA ILE A 61 13.74 -4.49 5.58
C ILE A 61 13.53 -5.42 4.39
N PHE A 62 14.39 -5.31 3.38
CA PHE A 62 14.43 -6.24 2.25
C PHE A 62 15.78 -6.24 1.55
N SER A 63 16.06 -7.33 0.82
CA SER A 63 17.19 -7.47 -0.09
C SER A 63 16.73 -8.29 -1.30
N LEU A 64 16.54 -7.66 -2.46
CA LEU A 64 15.86 -8.23 -3.62
C LEU A 64 16.47 -7.76 -4.94
N GLU A 65 16.39 -8.59 -5.97
CA GLU A 65 16.55 -8.14 -7.35
C GLU A 65 15.23 -7.54 -7.81
N LEU A 66 15.17 -6.21 -7.93
CA LEU A 66 13.97 -5.53 -8.37
C LEU A 66 13.89 -5.50 -9.89
N ARG A 67 12.75 -5.92 -10.43
CA ARG A 67 12.44 -5.77 -11.87
C ARG A 67 12.15 -4.33 -12.26
N TYR A 68 11.64 -3.54 -11.31
CA TYR A 68 11.19 -2.18 -11.53
C TYR A 68 11.80 -1.27 -10.49
N LYS A 69 12.12 -0.06 -10.91
CA LYS A 69 12.62 0.97 -9.99
C LYS A 69 11.56 1.33 -8.94
N LEU A 70 12.02 1.63 -7.75
CA LEU A 70 11.17 2.12 -6.68
C LEU A 70 10.64 3.52 -7.03
N ARG A 71 9.38 3.75 -6.74
CA ARG A 71 8.69 5.02 -7.02
C ARG A 71 8.29 5.69 -5.70
N LYS A 72 8.12 7.01 -5.74
CA LYS A 72 7.73 7.79 -4.55
C LYS A 72 6.37 7.36 -3.98
N ASP A 73 5.43 6.97 -4.83
CA ASP A 73 4.11 6.45 -4.44
C ASP A 73 4.15 5.00 -3.89
N ALA A 74 5.32 4.35 -3.96
CA ALA A 74 5.53 3.04 -3.36
C ALA A 74 5.79 3.09 -1.85
N ILE A 75 6.10 4.25 -1.29
CA ILE A 75 6.39 4.40 0.13
C ILE A 75 5.32 5.26 0.82
N ARG A 76 4.96 4.86 2.05
CA ARG A 76 3.99 5.58 2.86
C ARG A 76 4.32 5.49 4.35
N TRP A 77 4.12 6.60 5.06
CA TRP A 77 4.24 6.68 6.50
C TRP A 77 2.86 6.80 7.15
N PHE A 78 2.61 6.04 8.22
CA PHE A 78 1.38 6.10 9.01
C PHE A 78 1.71 6.64 10.39
N LYS A 79 1.27 7.87 10.67
CA LYS A 79 1.48 8.54 11.96
C LYS A 79 2.95 8.46 12.45
N ASN A 80 3.91 8.46 11.53
CA ASN A 80 5.36 8.36 11.81
C ASN A 80 5.81 7.12 12.60
N LYS A 81 4.94 6.10 12.72
CA LYS A 81 5.21 4.88 13.49
C LYS A 81 5.29 3.63 12.63
N ILE A 82 4.51 3.59 11.59
CA ILE A 82 4.47 2.47 10.64
C ILE A 82 4.91 2.98 9.26
N PHE A 83 5.79 2.24 8.63
CA PHE A 83 6.23 2.46 7.26
C PHE A 83 5.71 1.34 6.39
N GLU A 84 5.21 1.66 5.20
CA GLU A 84 4.85 0.71 4.14
C GLU A 84 5.74 0.94 2.93
N ILE A 85 6.20 -0.14 2.34
CA ILE A 85 6.75 -0.13 0.99
C ILE A 85 6.02 -1.13 0.11
N LYS A 86 5.57 -0.67 -1.06
CA LYS A 86 4.96 -1.50 -2.11
C LYS A 86 6.01 -1.91 -3.12
N ILE A 87 6.13 -3.20 -3.36
CA ILE A 87 7.09 -3.78 -4.29
C ILE A 87 6.35 -4.43 -5.46
N HIS A 88 6.68 -4.00 -6.67
CA HIS A 88 6.15 -4.56 -7.90
C HIS A 88 7.06 -5.68 -8.40
N THR A 89 6.52 -6.89 -8.51
CA THR A 89 7.26 -8.08 -8.97
C THR A 89 6.95 -8.48 -10.41
N GLY A 90 6.03 -7.79 -11.05
CA GLY A 90 5.54 -8.07 -12.40
C GLY A 90 4.02 -8.11 -12.44
N ASN A 91 3.44 -8.44 -13.59
CA ASN A 91 1.99 -8.48 -13.74
C ASN A 91 1.43 -9.84 -13.26
N PRO A 92 0.48 -9.89 -12.30
CA PRO A 92 -0.12 -8.80 -11.52
C PRO A 92 0.51 -8.54 -10.14
N GLY A 93 1.74 -8.99 -9.91
CA GLY A 93 2.34 -9.07 -8.58
C GLY A 93 2.68 -7.71 -7.96
N VAL A 94 1.95 -7.34 -6.92
CA VAL A 94 2.28 -6.25 -6.01
C VAL A 94 2.12 -6.77 -4.58
N TYR A 95 3.14 -6.59 -3.76
CA TYR A 95 3.02 -6.84 -2.34
C TYR A 95 3.54 -5.66 -1.52
N SER A 96 3.07 -5.54 -0.30
CA SER A 96 3.53 -4.57 0.68
C SER A 96 4.34 -5.24 1.78
N ILE A 97 5.35 -4.54 2.28
CA ILE A 97 6.05 -4.84 3.53
C ILE A 97 5.77 -3.68 4.48
N PHE A 98 5.38 -3.99 5.71
CA PHE A 98 5.14 -3.01 6.75
C PHE A 98 6.20 -3.13 7.84
N VAL A 99 6.57 -2.00 8.43
CA VAL A 99 7.57 -1.93 9.50
C VAL A 99 7.00 -1.10 10.64
N SER A 100 6.90 -1.70 11.84
CA SER A 100 6.73 -0.95 13.09
C SER A 100 8.09 -0.35 13.45
N VAL A 101 8.26 0.95 13.14
CA VAL A 101 9.57 1.59 13.18
C VAL A 101 10.11 1.71 14.61
N ASN A 102 9.23 1.88 15.59
CA ASN A 102 9.64 1.98 17.00
C ASN A 102 10.06 0.65 17.62
N ASP A 103 9.41 -0.43 17.17
CA ASP A 103 9.60 -1.77 17.73
C ASP A 103 10.57 -2.61 16.89
N GLY A 104 10.91 -2.15 15.68
CA GLY A 104 11.76 -2.87 14.74
C GLY A 104 11.11 -4.14 14.18
N ILE A 105 9.77 -4.25 14.24
CA ILE A 105 9.05 -5.42 13.74
C ILE A 105 8.74 -5.24 12.26
N ILE A 106 9.13 -6.23 11.46
CA ILE A 106 8.83 -6.29 10.02
C ILE A 106 7.70 -7.30 9.81
N SER A 107 6.67 -6.92 9.04
CA SER A 107 5.60 -7.84 8.66
C SER A 107 6.10 -8.90 7.66
N ASN A 108 5.34 -9.97 7.52
CA ASN A 108 5.42 -10.79 6.31
C ASN A 108 5.02 -9.96 5.09
N GLN A 109 5.31 -10.48 3.89
CA GLN A 109 4.81 -9.91 2.64
C GLN A 109 3.28 -10.01 2.62
N VAL A 110 2.62 -8.91 2.35
CA VAL A 110 1.15 -8.85 2.22
C VAL A 110 0.80 -8.54 0.77
N ASN A 111 0.24 -9.52 0.08
CA ASN A 111 -0.18 -9.35 -1.30
C ASN A 111 -1.50 -8.57 -1.39
N PHE A 112 -1.73 -7.91 -2.51
CA PHE A 112 -3.01 -7.30 -2.89
C PHE A 112 -3.67 -6.44 -1.80
N VAL A 113 -2.87 -5.59 -1.15
CA VAL A 113 -3.37 -4.61 -0.18
C VAL A 113 -4.25 -3.59 -0.90
N MET A 114 -5.54 -3.55 -0.55
CA MET A 114 -6.54 -2.65 -1.11
C MET A 114 -6.65 -1.36 -0.31
N ALA A 115 -6.64 -1.46 1.02
CA ALA A 115 -6.66 -0.33 1.92
C ALA A 115 -5.88 -0.65 3.19
N VAL A 116 -5.38 0.39 3.86
CA VAL A 116 -4.68 0.28 5.16
C VAL A 116 -5.31 1.30 6.10
N ASP A 117 -5.53 0.91 7.35
CA ASP A 117 -6.06 1.81 8.36
C ASP A 117 -5.06 2.93 8.70
N ILE A 118 -5.55 4.02 9.29
CA ILE A 118 -4.73 5.21 9.58
C ILE A 118 -3.56 4.91 10.55
N THR A 119 -3.64 3.84 11.33
CA THR A 119 -2.55 3.42 12.23
C THR A 119 -1.51 2.56 11.53
N GLY A 120 -1.83 1.98 10.37
CA GLY A 120 -1.00 1.03 9.64
C GLY A 120 -0.99 -0.37 10.27
N SER A 121 -1.91 -0.67 11.17
CA SER A 121 -1.97 -1.95 11.89
C SER A 121 -2.84 -2.98 11.18
N TYR A 122 -3.84 -2.53 10.43
CA TYR A 122 -4.80 -3.38 9.73
C TYR A 122 -4.83 -3.06 8.24
N ALA A 123 -4.98 -4.09 7.43
CA ALA A 123 -5.15 -3.96 5.98
C ALA A 123 -6.39 -4.72 5.49
N LEU A 124 -7.08 -4.15 4.52
CA LEU A 124 -8.01 -4.87 3.67
C LEU A 124 -7.21 -5.52 2.56
N VAL A 125 -7.31 -6.82 2.44
CA VAL A 125 -6.58 -7.64 1.47
C VAL A 125 -7.56 -8.35 0.55
N GLY A 126 -7.27 -8.34 -0.75
CA GLY A 126 -8.11 -8.96 -1.78
C GLY A 126 -7.35 -10.03 -2.56
N GLU A 127 -7.06 -11.15 -1.95
CA GLU A 127 -6.50 -12.35 -2.62
C GLU A 127 -7.62 -13.20 -3.24
N GLU A 128 -7.66 -14.51 -3.00
CA GLU A 128 -8.79 -15.36 -3.37
C GLU A 128 -10.06 -14.96 -2.61
N ASP A 129 -9.88 -14.58 -1.33
CA ASP A 129 -10.91 -14.00 -0.47
C ASP A 129 -10.59 -12.53 -0.17
N VAL A 130 -11.62 -11.78 0.22
CA VAL A 130 -11.47 -10.43 0.76
C VAL A 130 -11.55 -10.49 2.27
N TYR A 131 -10.52 -10.02 2.96
CA TYR A 131 -10.44 -10.10 4.41
C TYR A 131 -9.69 -8.92 5.02
N VAL A 132 -9.95 -8.66 6.31
CA VAL A 132 -9.14 -7.74 7.12
C VAL A 132 -8.02 -8.54 7.79
N LEU A 133 -6.81 -8.04 7.64
CA LEU A 133 -5.57 -8.63 8.17
C LEU A 133 -5.03 -7.77 9.32
N ASP A 134 -4.72 -8.38 10.48
CA ASP A 134 -3.77 -7.79 11.43
C ASP A 134 -2.36 -7.98 10.86
N ILE A 135 -1.76 -6.89 10.40
CA ILE A 135 -0.55 -6.89 9.57
C ILE A 135 0.63 -7.53 10.32
N PHE A 136 0.85 -7.16 11.58
CA PHE A 136 2.02 -7.59 12.33
C PHE A 136 1.87 -8.97 12.97
N LYS A 137 0.64 -9.41 13.23
CA LYS A 137 0.37 -10.79 13.66
C LYS A 137 0.21 -11.76 12.49
N GLY A 138 0.03 -11.25 11.26
CA GLY A 138 -0.27 -12.06 10.09
C GLY A 138 -1.59 -12.83 10.21
N LYS A 139 -2.53 -12.34 11.06
CA LYS A 139 -3.79 -13.02 11.37
C LYS A 139 -4.92 -12.40 10.55
N LYS A 140 -5.62 -13.23 9.77
CA LYS A 140 -6.89 -12.86 9.14
C LYS A 140 -7.94 -12.75 10.24
N ILE A 141 -8.45 -11.54 10.51
CA ILE A 141 -9.35 -11.28 11.63
C ILE A 141 -10.82 -11.25 11.23
N PHE A 142 -11.10 -10.94 9.96
CA PHE A 142 -12.47 -10.86 9.47
C PHE A 142 -12.52 -11.18 7.98
N TYR A 143 -13.41 -12.08 7.59
CA TYR A 143 -13.66 -12.38 6.19
C TYR A 143 -14.91 -11.62 5.74
N ILE A 144 -14.79 -10.94 4.61
CA ILE A 144 -15.92 -10.29 3.97
C ILE A 144 -16.64 -11.35 3.16
N ASN A 145 -17.59 -12.02 3.82
CA ASN A 145 -18.28 -13.19 3.32
C ASN A 145 -19.37 -12.74 2.32
N ARG A 146 -18.97 -12.44 1.09
CA ARG A 146 -19.90 -12.10 0.03
C ARG A 146 -19.61 -12.93 -1.20
N ASN A 147 -20.67 -13.37 -1.87
CA ASN A 147 -20.64 -13.99 -3.19
C ASN A 147 -20.19 -12.96 -4.24
N TYR A 148 -18.95 -12.48 -4.09
CA TYR A 148 -18.25 -11.93 -5.22
C TYR A 148 -17.98 -13.13 -6.12
N ASP A 149 -18.72 -13.24 -7.22
CA ASP A 149 -18.56 -14.35 -8.16
C ASP A 149 -17.10 -14.71 -8.38
N ASN A 150 -16.81 -16.00 -8.36
CA ASN A 150 -15.50 -16.67 -8.34
C ASN A 150 -14.61 -16.41 -9.56
N THR A 151 -14.64 -15.25 -10.15
CA THR A 151 -13.79 -14.90 -11.29
C THR A 151 -12.49 -14.26 -10.81
N ALA A 152 -11.38 -14.58 -11.44
CA ALA A 152 -10.06 -13.94 -11.26
C ALA A 152 -10.09 -12.40 -11.46
N ILE A 153 -11.25 -11.84 -11.70
CA ILE A 153 -11.54 -10.43 -11.96
C ILE A 153 -11.98 -9.70 -10.67
N LYS A 154 -12.09 -10.37 -9.53
CA LYS A 154 -12.53 -9.78 -8.25
C LYS A 154 -11.86 -8.44 -7.92
N TYR A 155 -10.58 -8.29 -8.21
CA TYR A 155 -9.84 -7.04 -7.93
C TYR A 155 -10.21 -5.88 -8.84
N LEU A 156 -10.57 -6.15 -10.09
CA LEU A 156 -10.91 -5.11 -11.07
C LEU A 156 -12.27 -4.49 -10.80
N LEU A 157 -13.11 -5.18 -10.02
CA LEU A 157 -14.44 -4.69 -9.65
C LEU A 157 -14.40 -3.76 -8.44
N PHE A 158 -13.31 -3.74 -7.68
CA PHE A 158 -13.17 -2.82 -6.54
C PHE A 158 -12.69 -1.45 -7.00
N ASP A 159 -13.36 -0.40 -6.52
CA ASP A 159 -12.83 0.96 -6.65
C ASP A 159 -11.83 1.23 -5.51
N LEU A 160 -10.57 0.97 -5.80
CA LEU A 160 -9.48 1.12 -4.83
C LEU A 160 -9.27 2.57 -4.36
N LYS A 161 -9.79 3.56 -5.08
CA LYS A 161 -9.70 4.96 -4.67
C LYS A 161 -10.71 5.30 -3.59
N GLU A 162 -11.86 4.66 -3.62
CA GLU A 162 -12.96 4.89 -2.69
C GLU A 162 -13.03 3.83 -1.58
N THR A 163 -12.36 2.70 -1.75
CA THR A 163 -12.20 1.67 -0.71
C THR A 163 -11.16 2.14 0.31
N LYS A 164 -11.61 2.36 1.57
CA LYS A 164 -10.74 2.93 2.60
C LYS A 164 -11.22 2.65 4.02
N PHE A 165 -10.30 2.66 4.97
CA PHE A 165 -10.65 2.85 6.37
C PHE A 165 -10.93 4.32 6.65
N LEU A 166 -11.96 4.59 7.44
CA LEU A 166 -12.29 5.92 7.96
C LEU A 166 -11.45 6.22 9.21
N ASP A 167 -11.41 7.48 9.63
CA ASP A 167 -10.62 7.92 10.80
C ASP A 167 -11.05 7.26 12.11
N ASN A 168 -12.32 6.89 12.23
CA ASN A 168 -12.86 6.13 13.36
C ASN A 168 -12.54 4.63 13.31
N GLY A 169 -11.93 4.15 12.23
CA GLY A 169 -11.55 2.77 11.98
C GLY A 169 -12.61 1.93 11.28
N ASP A 170 -13.79 2.49 10.96
CA ASP A 170 -14.76 1.80 10.11
C ASP A 170 -14.21 1.63 8.69
N LEU A 171 -14.72 0.66 7.95
CA LEU A 171 -14.26 0.33 6.62
C LEU A 171 -15.35 0.59 5.58
N VAL A 172 -15.02 1.35 4.56
CA VAL A 172 -15.84 1.52 3.35
C VAL A 172 -15.24 0.68 2.24
N ILE A 173 -16.06 -0.17 1.62
CA ILE A 173 -15.68 -0.94 0.45
C ILE A 173 -16.54 -0.45 -0.72
N ALA A 174 -15.88 0.05 -1.76
CA ALA A 174 -16.53 0.47 -2.98
C ALA A 174 -16.23 -0.55 -4.10
N TYR A 175 -17.25 -1.03 -4.76
CA TYR A 175 -17.11 -1.99 -5.86
C TYR A 175 -18.23 -1.84 -6.89
N TYR A 176 -18.08 -2.48 -8.05
CA TYR A 176 -19.11 -2.55 -9.08
C TYR A 176 -19.77 -3.92 -9.02
N ASN A 177 -21.12 -3.94 -8.98
CA ASN A 177 -21.90 -5.17 -9.06
C ASN A 177 -21.94 -5.72 -10.50
N LEU A 178 -22.60 -6.86 -10.71
CA LEU A 178 -22.73 -7.48 -12.04
C LEU A 178 -23.43 -6.59 -13.08
N SER A 179 -24.25 -5.64 -12.63
CA SER A 179 -24.91 -4.66 -13.48
C SER A 179 -24.03 -3.43 -13.75
N MET A 180 -22.75 -3.44 -13.32
CA MET A 180 -21.80 -2.33 -13.40
C MET A 180 -22.26 -1.08 -12.63
N GLU A 181 -23.11 -1.26 -11.64
CA GLU A 181 -23.50 -0.19 -10.72
C GLU A 181 -22.53 -0.14 -9.55
N LYS A 182 -22.12 1.08 -9.16
CA LYS A 182 -21.23 1.27 -8.01
C LYS A 182 -21.99 1.06 -6.70
N VAL A 183 -21.50 0.17 -5.88
CA VAL A 183 -22.05 -0.20 -4.57
C VAL A 183 -21.06 0.17 -3.48
N TYR A 184 -21.58 0.67 -2.36
CA TYR A 184 -20.80 0.96 -1.15
C TYR A 184 -21.26 0.08 -0.01
N GLU A 185 -20.30 -0.51 0.67
CA GLU A 185 -20.52 -1.28 1.89
C GLU A 185 -19.79 -0.63 3.05
N PHE A 186 -20.49 -0.51 4.16
CA PHE A 186 -19.98 0.04 5.39
C PHE A 186 -19.88 -1.08 6.43
N LEU A 187 -18.66 -1.30 6.93
CA LEU A 187 -18.40 -2.26 8.00
C LEU A 187 -17.95 -1.49 9.23
N ASN A 188 -18.67 -1.69 10.34
CA ASN A 188 -18.30 -1.05 11.60
C ASN A 188 -17.02 -1.72 12.16
N LYS A 189 -16.11 -0.91 12.67
CA LYS A 189 -14.89 -1.38 13.34
C LYS A 189 -15.16 -2.48 14.38
N ASN A 190 -16.23 -2.35 15.15
CA ASN A 190 -16.59 -3.31 16.17
C ASN A 190 -16.99 -4.69 15.63
N ASP A 191 -17.30 -4.81 14.34
CA ASP A 191 -17.65 -6.10 13.72
C ASP A 191 -16.41 -6.94 13.41
N PHE A 192 -15.25 -6.34 13.22
CA PHE A 192 -14.02 -7.04 12.86
C PHE A 192 -12.86 -6.87 13.86
N MET A 193 -12.92 -5.94 14.83
CA MET A 193 -11.88 -5.74 15.84
C MET A 193 -12.20 -6.35 17.22
N ARG A 194 -13.20 -7.21 17.33
CA ARG A 194 -13.60 -7.86 18.60
C ARG A 194 -12.77 -9.08 19.01
N PHE A 195 -11.59 -9.30 18.37
CA PHE A 195 -10.78 -10.50 18.60
C PHE A 195 -9.38 -10.21 19.14
#